data_27d435fcd92ab154a9a565b02910422d
#
_entry.id   27d435fcd92ab154a9a565b02910422d
#
_cell.length_a   1.000
_cell.length_b   1.000
_cell.length_c   1.000
_cell.angle_alpha   90.00
_cell.angle_beta   90.00
_cell.angle_gamma   90.00
#
_symmetry.space_group_name_H-M   'P 1'
#
loop_
_entity.id
_entity.type
_entity.pdbx_description
1 polymer ?
#
loop_
_entity_poly.entity_id
_entity_poly.type
_entity_poly.pdbx_seq_one_letter_code
_entity_poly.pdbx_strand_id
1 'polypeptide(L)'
;MRIIKKAAVKHVLTEKMRETMISDFHRDQKQLNKEIEQLRFQMQKQSKSADTGWKKTEIKDRYDKEIEKRKEKKQRSEFQLSQLEQLPLGTEIGSKEVDVIEEVAEGDEWPSQNQEIIIQDGIVTQIRNKRSDDENGMV
;
A
#
# COMPACT_ATOMS: atom_id res chain seq x y z
N MET A 1 7.34 -35.30 -1.66
CA MET A 1 6.31 -34.62 -0.87
C MET A 1 6.13 -33.18 -1.37
N ARG A 2 4.92 -32.74 -1.54
CA ARG A 2 4.64 -31.36 -1.93
C ARG A 2 4.35 -30.52 -0.70
N ILE A 3 5.00 -29.38 -0.61
CA ILE A 3 4.78 -28.41 0.46
C ILE A 3 4.35 -27.05 -0.12
N ILE A 4 3.70 -26.27 0.70
CA ILE A 4 3.34 -24.89 0.35
C ILE A 4 4.38 -23.97 0.96
N LYS A 5 4.85 -23.03 0.16
CA LYS A 5 5.90 -22.09 0.55
C LYS A 5 5.50 -20.70 0.07
N LYS A 6 6.00 -19.66 0.71
CA LYS A 6 5.78 -18.27 0.30
C LYS A 6 6.86 -17.82 -0.67
N ALA A 7 6.44 -17.06 -1.68
CA ALA A 7 7.35 -16.38 -2.60
C ALA A 7 7.03 -14.90 -2.61
N ALA A 8 8.07 -14.07 -2.61
CA ALA A 8 7.90 -12.62 -2.68
C ALA A 8 7.61 -12.21 -4.11
N VAL A 9 6.72 -11.24 -4.28
CA VAL A 9 6.42 -10.64 -5.58
C VAL A 9 6.95 -9.22 -5.59
N LYS A 10 7.76 -8.88 -6.59
CA LYS A 10 8.34 -7.56 -6.77
C LYS A 10 8.00 -7.02 -8.14
N HIS A 11 7.69 -5.74 -8.20
CA HIS A 11 7.41 -5.04 -9.45
C HIS A 11 8.55 -4.10 -9.79
N VAL A 12 9.02 -4.16 -11.02
CA VAL A 12 10.02 -3.21 -11.52
C VAL A 12 9.32 -1.89 -11.82
N LEU A 13 9.83 -0.81 -11.24
CA LEU A 13 9.29 0.52 -11.48
C LEU A 13 9.64 0.97 -12.89
N THR A 14 8.63 1.03 -13.76
CA THR A 14 8.74 1.57 -15.11
C THR A 14 8.09 2.95 -15.17
N GLU A 15 8.36 3.70 -16.23
CA GLU A 15 7.70 4.99 -16.49
C GLU A 15 6.17 4.82 -16.48
N LYS A 16 5.68 3.81 -17.17
CA LYS A 16 4.25 3.51 -17.25
C LYS A 16 3.64 3.21 -15.87
N MET A 17 4.32 2.41 -15.07
CA MET A 17 3.88 2.09 -13.71
C MET A 17 3.85 3.34 -12.84
N ARG A 18 4.90 4.17 -12.93
CA ARG A 18 4.98 5.43 -12.18
C ARG A 18 3.80 6.34 -12.51
N GLU A 19 3.52 6.55 -13.78
CA GLU A 19 2.40 7.38 -14.23
C GLU A 19 1.06 6.87 -13.72
N THR A 20 0.85 5.56 -13.79
CA THR A 20 -0.37 4.93 -13.26
C THR A 20 -0.51 5.14 -11.77
N MET A 21 0.57 4.93 -11.00
CA MET A 21 0.56 5.11 -9.56
C MET A 21 0.31 6.58 -9.17
N ILE A 22 0.93 7.53 -9.87
CA ILE A 22 0.72 8.96 -9.64
C ILE A 22 -0.74 9.32 -9.91
N SER A 23 -1.30 8.83 -11.00
CA SER A 23 -2.71 9.04 -11.34
C SER A 23 -3.65 8.48 -10.26
N ASP A 24 -3.36 7.29 -9.75
CA ASP A 24 -4.14 6.68 -8.68
C ASP A 24 -4.06 7.50 -7.38
N PHE A 25 -2.89 8.00 -7.02
CA PHE A 25 -2.73 8.88 -5.85
C PHE A 25 -3.56 10.15 -5.98
N HIS A 26 -3.53 10.80 -7.15
CA HIS A 26 -4.32 12.01 -7.38
C HIS A 26 -5.82 11.74 -7.29
N ARG A 27 -6.27 10.61 -7.83
CA ARG A 27 -7.68 10.21 -7.74
C ARG A 27 -8.09 10.00 -6.29
N ASP A 28 -7.27 9.31 -5.50
CA ASP A 28 -7.56 9.05 -4.10
C ASP A 28 -7.57 10.32 -3.27
N GLN A 29 -6.65 11.26 -3.54
CA GLN A 29 -6.63 12.56 -2.87
C GLN A 29 -7.88 13.36 -3.20
N LYS A 30 -8.33 13.34 -4.44
CA LYS A 30 -9.55 14.01 -4.87
C LYS A 30 -10.76 13.43 -4.15
N GLN A 31 -10.81 12.12 -4.01
CA GLN A 31 -11.89 11.45 -3.28
C GLN A 31 -11.89 11.83 -1.79
N LEU A 32 -10.72 11.87 -1.16
CA LEU A 32 -10.59 12.29 0.23
C LEU A 32 -11.04 13.74 0.43
N ASN A 33 -10.69 14.63 -0.49
CA ASN A 33 -11.15 16.03 -0.45
C ASN A 33 -12.67 16.13 -0.52
N LYS A 34 -13.30 15.34 -1.39
CA LYS A 34 -14.77 15.28 -1.47
C LYS A 34 -15.39 14.79 -0.17
N GLU A 35 -14.83 13.77 0.44
CA GLU A 35 -15.31 13.25 1.72
C GLU A 35 -15.21 14.28 2.83
N ILE A 36 -14.10 15.03 2.88
CA ILE A 36 -13.90 16.10 3.86
C ILE A 36 -14.95 17.19 3.67
N GLU A 37 -15.19 17.62 2.44
CA GLU A 37 -16.20 18.64 2.13
C GLU A 37 -17.61 18.18 2.51
N GLN A 38 -17.95 16.94 2.22
CA GLN A 38 -19.24 16.36 2.60
C GLN A 38 -19.42 16.30 4.12
N LEU A 39 -18.37 15.92 4.84
CA LEU A 39 -18.41 15.87 6.29
C LEU A 39 -18.60 17.28 6.90
N ARG A 40 -17.90 18.27 6.36
CA ARG A 40 -18.07 19.66 6.80
C ARG A 40 -19.49 20.17 6.56
N PHE A 41 -20.04 19.85 5.41
CA PHE A 41 -21.40 20.21 5.06
C PHE A 41 -22.41 19.57 6.02
N GLN A 42 -22.29 18.27 6.25
CA GLN A 42 -23.15 17.54 7.17
C GLN A 42 -23.03 18.05 8.60
N MET A 43 -21.81 18.38 9.04
CA MET A 43 -21.56 18.96 10.35
C MET A 43 -22.31 20.27 10.52
N GLN A 44 -22.22 21.18 9.55
CA GLN A 44 -22.93 22.45 9.58
C GLN A 44 -24.44 22.25 9.61
N LYS A 45 -24.94 21.35 8.79
CA LYS A 45 -26.37 21.05 8.70
C LYS A 45 -26.91 20.51 10.03
N GLN A 46 -26.21 19.56 10.64
CA GLN A 46 -26.63 19.00 11.92
C GLN A 46 -26.48 19.97 13.07
N SER A 47 -25.45 20.83 13.05
CA SER A 47 -25.26 21.86 14.08
C SER A 47 -26.39 22.88 14.08
N LYS A 48 -26.91 23.25 12.91
CA LYS A 48 -28.03 24.16 12.80
C LYS A 48 -29.31 23.58 13.39
N SER A 49 -29.47 22.28 13.35
CA SER A 49 -30.63 21.57 13.87
C SER A 49 -30.51 21.23 15.36
N ALA A 50 -29.36 21.47 15.98
CA ALA A 50 -29.13 21.14 17.37
C ALA A 50 -29.76 22.20 18.31
N ASP A 51 -30.45 21.70 19.34
CA ASP A 51 -31.20 22.55 20.28
C ASP A 51 -30.33 23.17 21.37
N THR A 52 -29.23 22.56 21.72
CA THR A 52 -28.36 22.96 22.82
C THR A 52 -26.91 23.11 22.39
N GLY A 53 -26.18 23.95 23.14
CA GLY A 53 -24.74 24.11 22.93
C GLY A 53 -23.97 22.80 23.13
N TRP A 54 -24.42 21.97 24.08
CA TRP A 54 -23.79 20.67 24.33
C TRP A 54 -23.90 19.73 23.13
N LYS A 55 -25.07 19.65 22.50
CA LYS A 55 -25.30 18.86 21.30
C LYS A 55 -24.45 19.35 20.13
N LYS A 56 -24.32 20.66 19.96
CA LYS A 56 -23.47 21.26 18.93
C LYS A 56 -22.02 20.87 19.09
N THR A 57 -21.51 20.90 20.32
CA THR A 57 -20.14 20.51 20.64
C THR A 57 -19.92 19.02 20.35
N GLU A 58 -20.86 18.18 20.73
CA GLU A 58 -20.79 16.74 20.49
C GLU A 58 -20.76 16.43 18.99
N ILE A 59 -21.61 17.08 18.21
CA ILE A 59 -21.65 16.93 16.76
C ILE A 59 -20.32 17.36 16.15
N LYS A 60 -19.82 18.53 16.53
CA LYS A 60 -18.54 19.05 16.04
C LYS A 60 -17.41 18.08 16.33
N ASP A 61 -17.28 17.60 17.55
CA ASP A 61 -16.21 16.69 17.97
C ASP A 61 -16.24 15.39 17.15
N ARG A 62 -17.43 14.85 16.93
CA ARG A 62 -17.58 13.62 16.15
C ARG A 62 -17.14 13.80 14.70
N TYR A 63 -17.58 14.88 14.06
CA TYR A 63 -17.18 15.16 12.67
C TYR A 63 -15.74 15.58 12.55
N ASP A 64 -15.20 16.33 13.51
CA ASP A 64 -13.79 16.72 13.50
C ASP A 64 -12.88 15.51 13.54
N LYS A 65 -13.22 14.47 14.31
CA LYS A 65 -12.46 13.22 14.34
C LYS A 65 -12.43 12.53 12.97
N GLU A 66 -13.57 12.45 12.31
CA GLU A 66 -13.68 11.85 11.00
C GLU A 66 -12.92 12.65 9.92
N ILE A 67 -13.01 13.96 9.98
CA ILE A 67 -12.28 14.86 9.08
C ILE A 67 -10.78 14.71 9.30
N GLU A 68 -10.33 14.67 10.55
CA GLU A 68 -8.93 14.54 10.89
C GLU A 68 -8.34 13.22 10.38
N LYS A 69 -9.07 12.11 10.48
CA LYS A 69 -8.64 10.82 9.92
C LYS A 69 -8.39 10.91 8.43
N ARG A 70 -9.24 11.62 7.69
CA ARG A 70 -9.10 11.78 6.25
C ARG A 70 -7.96 12.72 5.89
N LYS A 71 -7.73 13.76 6.68
CA LYS A 71 -6.58 14.65 6.51
C LYS A 71 -5.25 13.91 6.73
N GLU A 72 -5.18 13.08 7.77
CA GLU A 72 -4.00 12.27 8.04
C GLU A 72 -3.73 11.28 6.91
N LYS A 73 -4.78 10.65 6.40
CA LYS A 73 -4.67 9.73 5.26
C LYS A 73 -4.18 10.45 4.01
N LYS A 74 -4.66 11.66 3.79
CA LYS A 74 -4.22 12.53 2.68
C LYS A 74 -2.74 12.88 2.81
N GLN A 75 -2.28 13.24 4.01
CA GLN A 75 -0.87 13.56 4.26
C GLN A 75 0.04 12.35 4.01
N ARG A 76 -0.38 11.16 4.46
CA ARG A 76 0.38 9.94 4.18
C ARG A 76 0.46 9.64 2.69
N SER A 77 -0.63 9.86 1.97
CA SER A 77 -0.68 9.68 0.52
C SER A 77 0.27 10.65 -0.18
N GLU A 78 0.28 11.92 0.22
CA GLU A 78 1.18 12.94 -0.33
C GLU A 78 2.65 12.60 -0.08
N PHE A 79 2.96 12.08 1.10
CA PHE A 79 4.31 11.63 1.43
C PHE A 79 4.74 10.45 0.56
N GLN A 80 3.87 9.46 0.40
CA GLN A 80 4.14 8.29 -0.45
C GLN A 80 4.35 8.70 -1.90
N LEU A 81 3.56 9.65 -2.40
CA LEU A 81 3.72 10.19 -3.75
C LEU A 81 5.08 10.86 -3.92
N SER A 82 5.49 11.67 -2.95
CA SER A 82 6.78 12.32 -2.95
C SER A 82 7.93 11.31 -3.01
N GLN A 83 7.83 10.23 -2.23
CA GLN A 83 8.83 9.17 -2.25
C GLN A 83 8.86 8.45 -3.61
N LEU A 84 7.69 8.16 -4.17
CA LEU A 84 7.59 7.49 -5.47
C LEU A 84 8.27 8.31 -6.58
N GLU A 85 8.09 9.63 -6.55
CA GLU A 85 8.69 10.52 -7.55
C GLU A 85 10.22 10.54 -7.49
N GLN A 86 10.78 10.24 -6.33
CA GLN A 86 12.24 10.23 -6.11
C GLN A 86 12.88 8.87 -6.44
N LEU A 87 12.12 7.80 -6.58
CA LEU A 87 12.67 6.49 -6.87
C LEU A 87 13.18 6.43 -8.31
N PRO A 88 14.40 5.89 -8.53
CA PRO A 88 14.89 5.66 -9.89
C PRO A 88 14.06 4.62 -10.63
N LEU A 89 13.93 4.76 -11.93
CA LEU A 89 13.36 3.71 -12.77
C LEU A 89 14.20 2.45 -12.66
N GLY A 90 13.55 1.30 -12.66
CA GLY A 90 14.20 0.02 -12.45
C GLY A 90 14.23 -0.45 -11.00
N THR A 91 13.82 0.42 -10.06
CA THR A 91 13.71 0.02 -8.66
C THR A 91 12.67 -1.10 -8.51
N GLU A 92 13.02 -2.13 -7.76
CA GLU A 92 12.09 -3.22 -7.46
C GLU A 92 11.26 -2.87 -6.24
N ILE A 93 9.95 -2.82 -6.43
CA ILE A 93 9.00 -2.49 -5.36
C ILE A 93 8.32 -3.79 -4.91
N GLY A 94 8.49 -4.14 -3.63
CA GLY A 94 7.83 -5.30 -3.05
C GLY A 94 6.33 -5.07 -2.97
N SER A 95 5.57 -6.10 -3.31
CA SER A 95 4.13 -6.09 -3.13
C SER A 95 3.75 -7.17 -2.11
N LYS A 96 2.92 -8.11 -2.49
CA LYS A 96 2.47 -9.18 -1.60
C LYS A 96 3.26 -10.46 -1.84
N GLU A 97 3.15 -11.38 -0.89
CA GLU A 97 3.63 -12.74 -1.06
C GLU A 97 2.54 -13.60 -1.68
N VAL A 98 2.94 -14.63 -2.41
CA VAL A 98 2.05 -15.64 -2.96
C VAL A 98 2.48 -17.02 -2.49
N ASP A 99 1.53 -17.95 -2.46
CA ASP A 99 1.82 -19.34 -2.13
C ASP A 99 2.31 -20.06 -3.38
N VAL A 100 3.40 -20.80 -3.24
CA VAL A 100 3.93 -21.66 -4.29
C VAL A 100 4.03 -23.09 -3.79
N ILE A 101 3.98 -24.04 -4.70
CA ILE A 101 4.12 -25.46 -4.38
C ILE A 101 5.56 -25.87 -4.70
N GLU A 102 6.20 -26.50 -3.73
CA GLU A 102 7.56 -27.01 -3.89
C GLU A 102 7.57 -28.51 -3.60
N GLU A 103 8.33 -29.26 -4.38
CA GLU A 103 8.56 -30.67 -4.11
C GLU A 103 9.80 -30.84 -3.25
N VAL A 104 9.68 -31.62 -2.17
CA VAL A 104 10.76 -31.88 -1.22
C VAL A 104 10.94 -33.37 -1.08
N ALA A 105 12.18 -33.83 -1.13
CA ALA A 105 12.57 -35.24 -0.98
C ALA A 105 13.61 -35.39 0.10
N GLU A 106 13.77 -36.61 0.60
CA GLU A 106 14.86 -36.93 1.52
C GLU A 106 16.20 -36.64 0.87
N GLY A 107 17.09 -35.96 1.58
CA GLY A 107 18.40 -35.55 1.07
C GLY A 107 18.46 -34.13 0.54
N ASP A 108 17.30 -33.46 0.39
CA ASP A 108 17.26 -32.05 -0.03
C ASP A 108 17.74 -31.14 1.08
N GLU A 109 18.30 -30.00 0.69
CA GLU A 109 18.68 -28.96 1.65
C GLU A 109 17.45 -28.36 2.31
N TRP A 110 17.57 -28.05 3.59
CA TRP A 110 16.53 -27.38 4.36
C TRP A 110 17.13 -26.27 5.24
N PRO A 111 16.59 -25.05 5.23
CA PRO A 111 15.49 -24.62 4.37
C PRO A 111 15.94 -24.49 2.91
N SER A 112 14.97 -24.65 2.02
CA SER A 112 15.19 -24.44 0.59
C SER A 112 15.36 -22.93 0.30
N GLN A 113 15.78 -22.62 -0.93
CA GLN A 113 15.96 -21.23 -1.35
C GLN A 113 14.62 -20.49 -1.40
N ASN A 114 14.62 -19.25 -0.95
CA ASN A 114 13.46 -18.37 -1.10
C ASN A 114 13.33 -17.94 -2.56
N GLN A 115 12.10 -17.92 -3.04
CA GLN A 115 11.80 -17.54 -4.41
C GLN A 115 11.26 -16.11 -4.46
N GLU A 116 11.67 -15.38 -5.49
CA GLU A 116 11.18 -14.06 -5.81
C GLU A 116 10.67 -14.05 -7.25
N ILE A 117 9.47 -13.50 -7.43
CA ILE A 117 8.86 -13.35 -8.76
C ILE A 117 8.96 -11.88 -9.13
N ILE A 118 9.63 -11.58 -10.23
CA ILE A 118 9.85 -10.22 -10.71
C ILE A 118 8.90 -9.95 -11.87
N ILE A 119 8.09 -8.91 -11.71
CA ILE A 119 7.08 -8.50 -12.68
C ILE A 119 7.43 -7.12 -13.24
N GLN A 120 7.33 -6.97 -14.55
CA GLN A 120 7.50 -5.70 -15.23
C GLN A 120 6.33 -5.50 -16.18
N ASP A 121 5.56 -4.43 -15.95
CA ASP A 121 4.37 -4.09 -16.74
C ASP A 121 3.42 -5.28 -16.93
N GLY A 122 3.14 -5.98 -15.82
CA GLY A 122 2.20 -7.09 -15.80
C GLY A 122 2.74 -8.42 -16.30
N ILE A 123 4.01 -8.50 -16.64
CA ILE A 123 4.64 -9.70 -17.18
C ILE A 123 5.71 -10.21 -16.23
N VAL A 124 5.72 -11.50 -15.95
CA VAL A 124 6.79 -12.14 -15.18
C VAL A 124 8.05 -12.15 -16.04
N THR A 125 9.05 -11.38 -15.64
CA THR A 125 10.31 -11.26 -16.38
C THR A 125 11.40 -12.13 -15.81
N GLN A 126 11.31 -12.48 -14.53
CA GLN A 126 12.36 -13.26 -13.88
C GLN A 126 11.78 -14.00 -12.67
N ILE A 127 12.28 -15.20 -12.44
CA ILE A 127 12.06 -15.94 -11.19
C ILE A 127 13.43 -16.16 -10.59
N ARG A 128 13.67 -15.60 -9.42
CA ARG A 128 14.95 -15.70 -8.73
C ARG A 128 14.84 -16.63 -7.54
N ASN A 129 15.86 -17.42 -7.32
CA ASN A 129 16.03 -18.23 -6.12
C ASN A 129 17.07 -17.57 -5.24
N LYS A 130 16.68 -17.23 -4.03
CA LYS A 130 17.54 -16.53 -3.08
C LYS A 130 17.65 -17.35 -1.81
N ARG A 131 18.87 -17.63 -1.37
CA ARG A 131 19.10 -18.36 -0.12
C ARG A 131 18.73 -17.46 1.07
N SER A 132 18.24 -18.08 2.12
CA SER A 132 17.92 -17.36 3.36
C SER A 132 19.11 -16.57 3.91
N ASP A 133 20.30 -17.09 3.75
CA ASP A 133 21.53 -16.46 4.20
C ASP A 133 21.81 -15.13 3.49
N ASP A 134 21.35 -15.00 2.26
CA ASP A 134 21.56 -13.80 1.45
C ASP A 134 20.73 -12.61 1.97
N GLU A 135 19.64 -12.89 2.67
CA GLU A 135 18.79 -11.85 3.24
C GLU A 135 19.48 -11.09 4.37
N ASN A 136 20.40 -11.74 5.07
CA ASN A 136 21.11 -11.14 6.21
C ASN A 136 22.32 -10.32 5.78
N GLY A 137 22.52 -10.21 4.52
CA GLY A 137 23.58 -9.43 3.97
C GLY A 137 24.92 -9.95 4.22
N MET A 138 25.03 -10.75 4.54
CA MET A 138 26.06 -11.13 4.94
C MET A 138 27.12 -10.84 5.00
N VAL A 139 27.27 -10.75 5.20
CA VAL A 139 28.34 -10.35 5.64
C VAL A 139 29.62 -10.75 5.37
#